data_64ae3cf51f148432335529269228babf
#
_entry.id   64ae3cf51f148432335529269228babf
#
_cell.length_a   1.000
_cell.length_b   1.000
_cell.length_c   1.000
_cell.angle_alpha   90.00
_cell.angle_beta   90.00
_cell.angle_gamma   90.00
#
_symmetry.space_group_name_H-M   'P 1'
#
loop_
_entity.id
_entity.type
_entity.pdbx_description
1 polymer ?
#
loop_
_entity_poly.entity_id
_entity_poly.type
_entity_poly.pdbx_seq_one_letter_code
_entity_poly.pdbx_strand_id
1 'polypeptide(L)'
;MHIVHAVGHMKVNVTDPQAVIRDATEILGLQVPHKDDRQTWLSSNGRAAELVLFHADENSAHTIGLEALTPDLVEEAASRIEGAGCRILSREPSLDCIAAGVTFATPEGLRFEIHSPIRNITYGRRYPTTGVGANRIDHINLITPNPAATRAQLEAIGGLRLSERMVNDALSWMYGGNRQHHVLGLVKGAAAGLHHVSFEFLEFNQYLRLGDILDRFDRQLMWGPGRHRPGDNTYAYYTDASGMMIECSGVMAHIADDADFTPNVITNLDRPGNVRDMNVWGTPAPAEWREYFHPFATLG
;
A
#
# COMPACT_ATOMS: atom_id res chain seq x y z
N MET A 1 12.17 -2.20 -18.27
CA MET A 1 12.79 -1.27 -17.31
C MET A 1 11.71 -0.84 -16.32
N HIS A 2 11.98 -0.86 -15.02
CA HIS A 2 11.06 -0.33 -14.01
C HIS A 2 11.24 1.18 -13.90
N ILE A 3 10.16 1.92 -14.06
CA ILE A 3 10.07 3.35 -13.69
C ILE A 3 9.74 3.44 -12.20
N VAL A 4 8.67 2.74 -11.79
CA VAL A 4 8.27 2.66 -10.38
C VAL A 4 9.25 1.75 -9.63
N HIS A 5 9.81 2.27 -8.55
CA HIS A 5 10.71 1.55 -7.65
C HIS A 5 9.96 0.89 -6.49
N ALA A 6 9.15 1.65 -5.76
CA ALA A 6 8.44 1.22 -4.55
C ALA A 6 7.20 2.08 -4.32
N VAL A 7 6.42 1.77 -3.26
CA VAL A 7 5.43 2.70 -2.71
C VAL A 7 6.16 3.85 -2.04
N GLY A 8 5.79 5.08 -2.39
CA GLY A 8 6.30 6.29 -1.77
C GLY A 8 5.41 6.77 -0.63
N HIS A 9 4.11 6.93 -0.92
CA HIS A 9 3.14 7.40 0.08
C HIS A 9 1.72 6.91 -0.24
N MET A 10 0.84 7.02 0.76
CA MET A 10 -0.61 6.92 0.61
C MET A 10 -1.26 8.20 1.11
N LYS A 11 -2.23 8.74 0.38
CA LYS A 11 -3.08 9.85 0.81
C LYS A 11 -4.49 9.35 1.07
N VAL A 12 -5.06 9.76 2.18
CA VAL A 12 -6.42 9.39 2.62
C VAL A 12 -7.16 10.61 3.14
N ASN A 13 -8.45 10.68 2.91
CA ASN A 13 -9.36 11.60 3.55
C ASN A 13 -9.80 11.03 4.89
N VAL A 14 -9.85 11.85 5.94
CA VAL A 14 -10.23 11.43 7.28
C VAL A 14 -11.14 12.46 7.95
N THR A 15 -12.19 11.99 8.60
CA THR A 15 -13.16 12.85 9.32
C THR A 15 -12.70 13.21 10.75
N ASP A 16 -11.92 12.31 11.38
CA ASP A 16 -11.28 12.55 12.68
C ASP A 16 -9.76 12.38 12.59
N PRO A 17 -9.03 13.40 12.11
CA PRO A 17 -7.58 13.31 11.98
C PRO A 17 -6.88 13.10 13.32
N GLN A 18 -7.44 13.56 14.45
CA GLN A 18 -6.79 13.39 15.75
C GLN A 18 -6.81 11.92 16.19
N ALA A 19 -7.91 11.21 15.98
CA ALA A 19 -8.01 9.79 16.28
C ALA A 19 -7.04 8.96 15.40
N VAL A 20 -6.97 9.26 14.09
CA VAL A 20 -6.04 8.57 13.18
C VAL A 20 -4.57 8.87 13.48
N ILE A 21 -4.23 10.12 13.81
CA ILE A 21 -2.87 10.50 14.26
C ILE A 21 -2.48 9.72 15.51
N ARG A 22 -3.39 9.63 16.50
CA ARG A 22 -3.14 8.86 17.72
C ARG A 22 -2.87 7.40 17.41
N ASP A 23 -3.68 6.76 16.59
CA ASP A 23 -3.47 5.38 16.17
C ASP A 23 -2.11 5.19 15.47
N ALA A 24 -1.83 6.03 14.48
CA ALA A 24 -0.58 5.96 13.74
C ALA A 24 0.66 6.15 14.65
N THR A 25 0.59 7.05 15.63
CA THR A 25 1.72 7.33 16.51
C THR A 25 1.84 6.35 17.66
N GLU A 26 0.72 5.91 18.27
CA GLU A 26 0.73 5.08 19.47
C GLU A 26 0.65 3.58 19.17
N ILE A 27 0.09 3.17 18.01
CA ILE A 27 0.05 1.77 17.58
C ILE A 27 1.25 1.47 16.67
N LEU A 28 1.36 2.16 15.52
CA LEU A 28 2.44 1.89 14.55
C LEU A 28 3.77 2.52 14.93
N GLY A 29 3.77 3.61 15.70
CA GLY A 29 4.98 4.34 16.08
C GLY A 29 5.43 5.36 15.02
N LEU A 30 4.51 5.83 14.17
CA LEU A 30 4.81 6.86 13.18
C LEU A 30 5.10 8.20 13.85
N GLN A 31 5.86 9.04 13.17
CA GLN A 31 6.14 10.42 13.56
C GLN A 31 5.25 11.37 12.78
N VAL A 32 5.09 12.61 13.26
CA VAL A 32 4.32 13.69 12.61
C VAL A 32 5.30 14.76 12.10
N PRO A 33 5.89 14.61 10.89
CA PRO A 33 6.80 15.60 10.31
C PRO A 33 6.16 16.92 9.96
N HIS A 34 4.87 16.90 9.57
CA HIS A 34 4.12 18.10 9.18
C HIS A 34 2.66 17.97 9.62
N LYS A 35 2.10 19.12 10.07
CA LYS A 35 0.67 19.25 10.38
C LYS A 35 0.24 20.71 10.20
N ASP A 36 -0.86 20.89 9.46
CA ASP A 36 -1.57 22.17 9.33
C ASP A 36 -3.09 21.94 9.42
N ASP A 37 -3.89 22.96 9.08
CA ASP A 37 -5.36 22.91 9.17
C ASP A 37 -6.00 22.01 8.10
N ARG A 38 -5.28 21.61 7.05
CA ARG A 38 -5.78 20.86 5.91
C ARG A 38 -5.28 19.43 5.86
N GLN A 39 -4.06 19.20 6.36
CA GLN A 39 -3.40 17.91 6.23
C GLN A 39 -2.42 17.63 7.37
N THR A 40 -2.15 16.36 7.55
CA THR A 40 -1.11 15.86 8.46
C THR A 40 -0.27 14.82 7.73
N TRP A 41 1.05 14.94 7.80
CA TRP A 41 1.97 13.96 7.25
C TRP A 41 2.52 13.07 8.36
N LEU A 42 2.54 11.79 8.11
CA LEU A 42 3.02 10.75 9.01
C LEU A 42 4.13 9.95 8.33
N SER A 43 5.14 9.56 9.11
CA SER A 43 6.27 8.77 8.58
C SER A 43 6.80 7.81 9.65
N SER A 44 7.13 6.60 9.22
CA SER A 44 7.77 5.58 10.06
C SER A 44 9.30 5.75 10.14
N ASN A 45 9.88 6.58 9.26
CA ASN A 45 11.33 6.72 9.08
C ASN A 45 11.76 8.18 8.89
N GLY A 46 12.90 8.43 8.24
CA GLY A 46 13.45 9.77 8.02
C GLY A 46 12.83 10.56 6.88
N ARG A 47 11.91 9.97 6.08
CA ARG A 47 11.21 10.67 4.98
C ARG A 47 10.19 11.66 5.51
N ALA A 48 9.89 12.70 4.73
CA ALA A 48 8.93 13.73 5.12
C ALA A 48 7.48 13.22 5.18
N ALA A 49 7.11 12.23 4.39
CA ALA A 49 5.76 11.68 4.33
C ALA A 49 5.75 10.23 3.87
N GLU A 50 4.84 9.41 4.44
CA GLU A 50 4.49 8.08 3.97
C GLU A 50 2.98 7.88 4.01
N LEU A 51 2.28 8.38 5.04
CA LEU A 51 0.83 8.45 5.11
C LEU A 51 0.43 9.92 5.25
N VAL A 52 -0.39 10.40 4.35
CA VAL A 52 -0.89 11.79 4.34
C VAL A 52 -2.38 11.78 4.60
N LEU A 53 -2.78 12.42 5.68
CA LEU A 53 -4.19 12.58 6.06
C LEU A 53 -4.68 13.92 5.55
N PHE A 54 -5.66 13.95 4.67
CA PHE A 54 -6.44 15.15 4.36
C PHE A 54 -7.61 15.25 5.33
N HIS A 55 -7.82 16.42 5.93
CA HIS A 55 -8.96 16.66 6.80
C HIS A 55 -10.19 16.89 5.92
N ALA A 56 -11.17 16.00 5.98
CA ALA A 56 -12.32 15.94 5.07
C ALA A 56 -13.61 15.53 5.79
N ASP A 57 -14.73 15.60 5.08
CA ASP A 57 -16.04 15.23 5.63
C ASP A 57 -16.37 13.74 5.47
N GLU A 58 -15.52 12.99 4.77
CA GLU A 58 -15.68 11.54 4.58
C GLU A 58 -14.35 10.80 4.73
N ASN A 59 -14.39 9.56 5.18
CA ASN A 59 -13.25 8.66 5.18
C ASN A 59 -13.15 7.98 3.80
N SER A 60 -12.06 8.21 3.09
CA SER A 60 -11.85 7.59 1.78
C SER A 60 -10.37 7.54 1.38
N ALA A 61 -9.98 6.57 0.56
CA ALA A 61 -8.69 6.56 -0.11
C ALA A 61 -8.63 7.71 -1.13
N HIS A 62 -7.49 8.38 -1.25
CA HIS A 62 -7.37 9.52 -2.16
C HIS A 62 -6.37 9.28 -3.29
N THR A 63 -5.11 9.02 -3.00
CA THR A 63 -4.06 8.85 -4.01
C THR A 63 -2.98 7.90 -3.54
N ILE A 64 -2.54 7.00 -4.40
CA ILE A 64 -1.41 6.12 -4.18
C ILE A 64 -0.17 6.75 -4.81
N GLY A 65 0.83 7.05 -4.00
CA GLY A 65 2.14 7.54 -4.45
C GLY A 65 3.08 6.38 -4.77
N LEU A 66 3.55 6.34 -5.99
CA LEU A 66 4.50 5.36 -6.51
C LEU A 66 5.84 6.08 -6.79
N GLU A 67 6.88 5.69 -6.06
CA GLU A 67 8.18 6.35 -6.15
C GLU A 67 8.98 5.88 -7.37
N ALA A 68 9.41 6.84 -8.18
CA ALA A 68 10.44 6.70 -9.21
C ALA A 68 11.77 7.29 -8.67
N LEU A 69 12.92 6.74 -9.11
CA LEU A 69 14.21 7.11 -8.53
C LEU A 69 14.73 8.50 -8.98
N THR A 70 14.22 9.02 -10.09
CA THR A 70 14.65 10.31 -10.65
C THR A 70 13.50 11.10 -11.26
N PRO A 71 13.60 12.44 -11.38
CA PRO A 71 12.61 13.24 -12.10
C PRO A 71 12.44 12.83 -13.57
N ASP A 72 13.51 12.42 -14.27
CA ASP A 72 13.43 11.99 -15.67
C ASP A 72 12.54 10.75 -15.84
N LEU A 73 12.55 9.83 -14.87
CA LEU A 73 11.63 8.68 -14.88
C LEU A 73 10.17 9.09 -14.64
N VAL A 74 9.92 10.17 -13.90
CA VAL A 74 8.58 10.74 -13.75
C VAL A 74 8.07 11.30 -15.08
N GLU A 75 8.90 12.04 -15.82
CA GLU A 75 8.56 12.54 -17.15
C GLU A 75 8.34 11.41 -18.16
N GLU A 76 9.16 10.36 -18.09
CA GLU A 76 8.96 9.17 -18.92
C GLU A 76 7.61 8.49 -18.63
N ALA A 77 7.25 8.33 -17.35
CA ALA A 77 5.92 7.82 -16.96
C ALA A 77 4.80 8.73 -17.50
N ALA A 78 4.93 10.05 -17.32
CA ALA A 78 3.95 11.03 -17.76
C ALA A 78 3.65 10.95 -19.27
N SER A 79 4.67 10.64 -20.08
CA SER A 79 4.53 10.47 -21.52
C SER A 79 3.71 9.25 -21.94
N ARG A 80 3.56 8.26 -21.05
CA ARG A 80 2.92 6.96 -21.32
C ARG A 80 1.46 6.88 -20.85
N ILE A 81 1.01 7.79 -19.96
CA ILE A 81 -0.27 7.71 -19.26
C ILE A 81 -1.46 7.68 -20.24
N GLU A 82 -1.52 8.64 -21.17
CA GLU A 82 -2.63 8.74 -22.11
C GLU A 82 -2.65 7.57 -23.09
N GLY A 83 -1.47 7.11 -23.54
CA GLY A 83 -1.33 5.93 -24.38
C GLY A 83 -1.77 4.63 -23.70
N ALA A 84 -1.75 4.57 -22.38
CA ALA A 84 -2.28 3.47 -21.58
C ALA A 84 -3.79 3.61 -21.27
N GLY A 85 -4.47 4.61 -21.80
CA GLY A 85 -5.90 4.85 -21.60
C GLY A 85 -6.24 5.51 -20.25
N CYS A 86 -5.27 6.08 -19.56
CA CYS A 86 -5.44 6.80 -18.29
C CYS A 86 -5.51 8.31 -18.52
N ARG A 87 -6.11 9.04 -17.57
CA ARG A 87 -6.26 10.49 -17.65
C ARG A 87 -5.29 11.20 -16.71
N ILE A 88 -4.46 12.11 -17.22
CA ILE A 88 -3.62 12.99 -16.39
C ILE A 88 -4.53 13.96 -15.64
N LEU A 89 -4.32 14.08 -14.32
CA LEU A 89 -5.03 15.00 -13.43
C LEU A 89 -4.17 16.22 -13.08
N SER A 90 -2.85 16.02 -12.88
CA SER A 90 -1.88 17.06 -12.58
C SER A 90 -0.49 16.64 -13.05
N ARG A 91 0.32 17.62 -13.49
CA ARG A 91 1.76 17.44 -13.77
C ARG A 91 2.65 18.07 -12.69
N GLU A 92 2.03 18.56 -11.62
CA GLU A 92 2.74 19.13 -10.49
C GLU A 92 2.84 18.09 -9.37
N PRO A 93 3.96 18.08 -8.61
CA PRO A 93 4.08 17.25 -7.43
C PRO A 93 3.01 17.63 -6.41
N SER A 94 2.43 16.64 -5.78
CA SER A 94 1.30 16.85 -4.88
C SER A 94 1.69 17.16 -3.42
N LEU A 95 3.00 17.13 -3.11
CA LEU A 95 3.60 17.45 -1.81
C LEU A 95 4.87 18.27 -2.03
N ASP A 96 5.10 19.30 -1.21
CA ASP A 96 6.29 20.17 -1.28
C ASP A 96 7.62 19.45 -0.99
N CYS A 97 7.56 18.23 -0.50
CA CYS A 97 8.73 17.39 -0.26
C CYS A 97 9.12 16.51 -1.46
N ILE A 98 8.42 16.64 -2.59
CA ILE A 98 8.64 15.92 -3.85
C ILE A 98 9.09 16.92 -4.92
N ALA A 99 10.12 16.60 -5.70
CA ALA A 99 10.65 17.51 -6.71
C ALA A 99 9.92 17.43 -8.06
N ALA A 100 9.39 16.26 -8.43
CA ALA A 100 8.63 16.02 -9.65
C ALA A 100 7.51 15.01 -9.39
N GLY A 101 6.35 15.20 -9.99
CA GLY A 101 5.21 14.30 -9.83
C GLY A 101 4.21 14.43 -10.97
N VAL A 102 3.55 13.33 -11.30
CA VAL A 102 2.42 13.29 -12.22
C VAL A 102 1.29 12.47 -11.60
N THR A 103 0.14 13.10 -11.43
CA THR A 103 -1.07 12.43 -10.91
C THR A 103 -1.98 12.05 -12.05
N PHE A 104 -2.48 10.83 -12.04
CA PHE A 104 -3.39 10.31 -13.05
C PHE A 104 -4.47 9.42 -12.45
N ALA A 105 -5.54 9.21 -13.22
CA ALA A 105 -6.62 8.29 -12.90
C ALA A 105 -6.76 7.21 -13.95
N THR A 106 -7.03 5.98 -13.50
CA THR A 106 -7.42 4.87 -14.37
C THR A 106 -8.90 4.99 -14.74
N PRO A 107 -9.37 4.35 -15.83
CA PRO A 107 -10.79 4.27 -16.17
C PRO A 107 -11.66 3.68 -15.06
N GLU A 108 -11.10 2.81 -14.23
CA GLU A 108 -11.78 2.18 -13.09
C GLU A 108 -11.98 3.14 -11.90
N GLY A 109 -11.29 4.30 -11.88
CA GLY A 109 -11.39 5.32 -10.84
C GLY A 109 -10.28 5.29 -9.79
N LEU A 110 -9.27 4.45 -9.96
CA LEU A 110 -8.08 4.48 -9.09
C LEU A 110 -7.22 5.71 -9.44
N ARG A 111 -6.69 6.37 -8.41
CA ARG A 111 -5.83 7.56 -8.56
C ARG A 111 -4.42 7.26 -8.09
N PHE A 112 -3.45 7.51 -8.96
CA PHE A 112 -2.03 7.32 -8.70
C PHE A 112 -1.26 8.63 -8.89
N GLU A 113 -0.16 8.77 -8.16
CA GLU A 113 0.89 9.73 -8.43
C GLU A 113 2.20 8.98 -8.64
N ILE A 114 2.85 9.12 -9.79
CA ILE A 114 4.25 8.71 -9.95
C ILE A 114 5.11 9.93 -9.63
N HIS A 115 6.05 9.78 -8.71
CA HIS A 115 6.80 10.91 -8.15
C HIS A 115 8.28 10.57 -7.91
N SER A 116 9.12 11.61 -7.95
CA SER A 116 10.52 11.52 -7.55
C SER A 116 10.65 11.25 -6.04
N PRO A 117 11.83 10.86 -5.53
CA PRO A 117 11.97 10.48 -4.13
C PRO A 117 11.49 11.56 -3.15
N ILE A 118 10.81 11.12 -2.11
CA ILE A 118 10.38 11.98 -1.01
C ILE A 118 11.61 12.43 -0.22
N ARG A 119 11.74 13.75 0.00
CA ARG A 119 12.85 14.33 0.74
C ARG A 119 12.99 13.74 2.14
N ASN A 120 14.21 13.38 2.51
CA ASN A 120 14.53 13.06 3.89
C ASN A 120 14.67 14.36 4.71
N ILE A 121 14.03 14.40 5.87
CA ILE A 121 14.10 15.52 6.82
C ILE A 121 14.96 15.19 8.04
N THR A 122 15.15 13.89 8.29
CA THR A 122 16.03 13.37 9.34
C THR A 122 16.51 11.97 8.94
N TYR A 123 17.38 11.36 9.74
CA TYR A 123 17.65 9.93 9.63
C TYR A 123 16.57 9.13 10.37
N GLY A 124 16.28 7.93 9.87
CA GLY A 124 15.29 7.04 10.49
C GLY A 124 15.68 6.66 11.92
N ARG A 125 14.73 6.63 12.82
CA ARG A 125 14.95 6.15 14.20
C ARG A 125 14.86 4.63 14.23
N ARG A 126 15.87 3.97 14.77
CA ARG A 126 15.85 2.51 14.99
C ARG A 126 14.93 2.09 16.13
N TYR A 127 14.72 2.99 17.09
CA TYR A 127 13.96 2.71 18.31
C TYR A 127 12.85 3.75 18.44
N PRO A 128 11.60 3.39 18.14
CA PRO A 128 10.47 4.28 18.36
C PRO A 128 10.25 4.50 19.85
N THR A 129 9.81 5.69 20.23
CA THR A 129 9.47 6.01 21.62
C THR A 129 8.08 5.47 22.00
N THR A 130 7.23 5.24 21.00
CA THR A 130 5.87 4.73 21.13
C THR A 130 5.58 3.70 20.03
N GLY A 131 4.48 2.98 20.16
CA GLY A 131 4.03 2.03 19.15
C GLY A 131 4.96 0.83 18.96
N VAL A 132 4.71 0.08 17.89
CA VAL A 132 5.48 -1.11 17.52
C VAL A 132 6.78 -0.79 16.79
N GLY A 133 6.87 0.39 16.16
CA GLY A 133 8.02 0.80 15.36
C GLY A 133 8.02 0.17 13.97
N ALA A 134 7.03 0.51 13.17
CA ALA A 134 7.00 0.16 11.76
C ALA A 134 8.24 0.74 11.04
N ASN A 135 8.78 0.00 10.06
CA ASN A 135 10.01 0.38 9.36
C ASN A 135 9.76 1.33 8.19
N ARG A 136 8.72 1.06 7.40
CA ARG A 136 8.32 1.87 6.22
C ARG A 136 6.92 1.47 5.78
N ILE A 137 6.30 2.34 4.96
CA ILE A 137 5.19 1.89 4.13
C ILE A 137 5.73 0.85 3.13
N ASP A 138 5.04 -0.28 3.01
CA ASP A 138 5.57 -1.44 2.31
C ASP A 138 4.86 -1.68 0.97
N HIS A 139 3.59 -1.98 1.01
CA HIS A 139 2.76 -2.18 -0.17
C HIS A 139 1.34 -1.68 0.05
N ILE A 140 0.57 -1.61 -1.02
CA ILE A 140 -0.85 -1.23 -0.99
C ILE A 140 -1.64 -2.25 -1.80
N ASN A 141 -2.73 -2.75 -1.23
CA ASN A 141 -3.68 -3.58 -1.96
C ASN A 141 -4.93 -2.78 -2.31
N LEU A 142 -5.31 -2.84 -3.59
CA LEU A 142 -6.41 -2.10 -4.18
C LEU A 142 -7.52 -3.04 -4.64
N ILE A 143 -8.74 -2.54 -4.63
CA ILE A 143 -9.89 -3.21 -5.21
C ILE A 143 -10.17 -2.57 -6.58
N THR A 144 -10.37 -3.39 -7.60
CA THR A 144 -10.66 -2.92 -8.96
C THR A 144 -11.64 -3.85 -9.67
N PRO A 145 -12.57 -3.30 -10.48
CA PRO A 145 -13.47 -4.12 -11.28
C PRO A 145 -12.76 -4.96 -12.34
N ASN A 146 -11.60 -4.49 -12.81
CA ASN A 146 -10.84 -5.13 -13.87
C ASN A 146 -9.33 -5.23 -13.55
N PRO A 147 -8.90 -6.22 -12.73
CA PRO A 147 -7.50 -6.38 -12.38
C PRO A 147 -6.57 -6.53 -13.59
N ALA A 148 -7.01 -7.20 -14.66
CA ALA A 148 -6.20 -7.39 -15.85
C ALA A 148 -5.92 -6.05 -16.58
N ALA A 149 -6.93 -5.18 -16.73
CA ALA A 149 -6.75 -3.86 -17.33
C ALA A 149 -5.88 -2.97 -16.44
N THR A 150 -6.15 -2.93 -15.14
CA THR A 150 -5.35 -2.15 -14.17
C THR A 150 -3.87 -2.58 -14.21
N ARG A 151 -3.58 -3.89 -14.27
CA ARG A 151 -2.20 -4.38 -14.44
C ARG A 151 -1.56 -3.87 -15.72
N ALA A 152 -2.26 -4.01 -16.86
CA ALA A 152 -1.73 -3.58 -18.15
C ALA A 152 -1.41 -2.07 -18.18
N GLN A 153 -2.26 -1.24 -17.57
CA GLN A 153 -2.02 0.20 -17.41
C GLN A 153 -0.78 0.48 -16.58
N LEU A 154 -0.67 -0.14 -15.40
CA LEU A 154 0.46 0.08 -14.49
C LEU A 154 1.78 -0.47 -15.05
N GLU A 155 1.73 -1.56 -15.81
CA GLU A 155 2.88 -2.09 -16.54
C GLU A 155 3.33 -1.12 -17.63
N ALA A 156 2.39 -0.63 -18.45
CA ALA A 156 2.69 0.30 -19.55
C ALA A 156 3.24 1.64 -19.05
N ILE A 157 2.67 2.21 -17.99
CA ILE A 157 3.05 3.52 -17.44
C ILE A 157 4.30 3.41 -16.58
N GLY A 158 4.28 2.55 -15.57
CA GLY A 158 5.26 2.49 -14.48
C GLY A 158 6.29 1.37 -14.60
N GLY A 159 6.12 0.48 -15.58
CA GLY A 159 6.99 -0.69 -15.73
C GLY A 159 6.89 -1.67 -14.55
N LEU A 160 5.77 -1.66 -13.82
CA LEU A 160 5.48 -2.68 -12.83
C LEU A 160 5.29 -4.03 -13.52
N ARG A 161 5.71 -5.11 -12.88
CA ARG A 161 5.60 -6.46 -13.44
C ARG A 161 4.80 -7.36 -12.52
N LEU A 162 4.07 -8.29 -13.11
CA LEU A 162 3.35 -9.32 -12.38
C LEU A 162 4.34 -10.25 -11.67
N SER A 163 4.17 -10.45 -10.35
CA SER A 163 4.89 -11.47 -9.58
C SER A 163 4.08 -12.76 -9.47
N GLU A 164 2.80 -12.63 -9.13
CA GLU A 164 1.92 -13.75 -8.89
C GLU A 164 0.46 -13.36 -9.13
N ARG A 165 -0.39 -14.33 -9.50
CA ARG A 165 -1.84 -14.13 -9.60
C ARG A 165 -2.61 -15.43 -9.40
N MET A 166 -3.88 -15.29 -9.01
CA MET A 166 -4.84 -16.40 -9.14
C MET A 166 -5.27 -16.57 -10.60
N VAL A 167 -5.55 -17.80 -11.01
CA VAL A 167 -5.94 -18.12 -12.40
C VAL A 167 -7.18 -17.37 -12.87
N ASN A 168 -8.11 -17.04 -11.97
CA ASN A 168 -9.34 -16.28 -12.26
C ASN A 168 -9.18 -14.77 -12.06
N ASP A 169 -7.97 -14.27 -11.86
CA ASP A 169 -7.65 -12.86 -11.55
C ASP A 169 -8.38 -12.29 -10.32
N ALA A 170 -8.85 -13.11 -9.39
CA ALA A 170 -9.45 -12.63 -8.16
C ALA A 170 -8.44 -11.85 -7.31
N LEU A 171 -7.18 -12.29 -7.30
CA LEU A 171 -6.04 -11.62 -6.68
C LEU A 171 -4.84 -11.63 -7.64
N SER A 172 -4.07 -10.56 -7.63
CA SER A 172 -2.79 -10.48 -8.34
C SER A 172 -1.85 -9.48 -7.66
N TRP A 173 -0.54 -9.69 -7.80
CA TRP A 173 0.50 -8.89 -7.16
C TRP A 173 1.51 -8.42 -8.19
N MET A 174 1.97 -7.17 -8.03
CA MET A 174 2.92 -6.53 -8.95
C MET A 174 4.13 -5.99 -8.19
N TYR A 175 5.30 -6.19 -8.74
CA TYR A 175 6.56 -5.69 -8.18
C TYR A 175 7.14 -4.54 -9.01
N GLY A 176 7.97 -3.74 -8.35
CA GLY A 176 8.70 -2.62 -8.93
C GLY A 176 10.22 -2.85 -8.95
N GLY A 177 10.96 -1.78 -9.16
CA GLY A 177 12.42 -1.82 -9.24
C GLY A 177 13.14 -2.20 -7.94
N ASN A 178 12.47 -2.17 -6.78
CA ASN A 178 12.99 -2.68 -5.52
C ASN A 178 13.03 -4.21 -5.47
N ARG A 179 12.39 -4.90 -6.45
CA ARG A 179 12.31 -6.35 -6.56
C ARG A 179 11.68 -7.08 -5.37
N GLN A 180 11.01 -6.38 -4.47
CA GLN A 180 10.19 -7.01 -3.47
C GLN A 180 9.03 -7.72 -4.15
N HIS A 181 8.56 -8.86 -3.64
CA HIS A 181 7.53 -9.69 -4.28
C HIS A 181 6.35 -8.85 -4.80
N HIS A 182 5.91 -7.86 -4.03
CA HIS A 182 4.96 -6.89 -4.54
C HIS A 182 5.06 -5.52 -3.85
N VAL A 183 4.74 -4.50 -4.60
CA VAL A 183 4.49 -3.13 -4.13
C VAL A 183 3.01 -2.79 -4.23
N LEU A 184 2.29 -3.45 -5.15
CA LEU A 184 0.84 -3.35 -5.30
C LEU A 184 0.22 -4.73 -5.37
N GLY A 185 -0.91 -4.91 -4.67
CA GLY A 185 -1.83 -6.01 -4.86
C GLY A 185 -3.15 -5.50 -5.44
N LEU A 186 -3.81 -6.33 -6.25
CA LEU A 186 -5.10 -6.04 -6.85
C LEU A 186 -6.09 -7.14 -6.47
N VAL A 187 -7.20 -6.73 -5.91
CA VAL A 187 -8.35 -7.56 -5.53
C VAL A 187 -9.48 -7.27 -6.51
N LYS A 188 -10.09 -8.28 -7.09
CA LYS A 188 -11.26 -8.10 -7.94
C LYS A 188 -12.48 -7.75 -7.08
N GLY A 189 -13.14 -6.62 -7.38
CA GLY A 189 -14.34 -6.17 -6.70
C GLY A 189 -15.32 -5.47 -7.64
N ALA A 190 -16.41 -4.95 -7.10
CA ALA A 190 -17.46 -4.30 -7.89
C ALA A 190 -17.12 -2.86 -8.29
N ALA A 191 -16.28 -2.18 -7.51
CA ALA A 191 -15.88 -0.79 -7.70
C ALA A 191 -14.42 -0.60 -7.31
N ALA A 192 -13.83 0.55 -7.70
CA ALA A 192 -12.52 0.95 -7.23
C ALA A 192 -12.54 1.22 -5.72
N GLY A 193 -11.56 0.68 -5.01
CA GLY A 193 -11.44 0.84 -3.56
C GLY A 193 -10.04 0.52 -3.06
N LEU A 194 -9.81 0.86 -1.82
CA LEU A 194 -8.63 0.42 -1.08
C LEU A 194 -8.98 -0.84 -0.28
N HIS A 195 -8.13 -1.87 -0.38
CA HIS A 195 -8.25 -3.03 0.50
C HIS A 195 -7.44 -2.80 1.77
N HIS A 196 -6.14 -2.53 1.67
CA HIS A 196 -5.31 -2.20 2.83
C HIS A 196 -4.06 -1.42 2.44
N VAL A 197 -3.49 -0.75 3.46
CA VAL A 197 -2.15 -0.18 3.44
C VAL A 197 -1.27 -1.00 4.34
N SER A 198 -0.08 -1.37 3.89
CA SER A 198 0.84 -2.19 4.66
C SER A 198 2.04 -1.41 5.17
N PHE A 199 2.44 -1.73 6.41
CA PHE A 199 3.68 -1.25 7.04
C PHE A 199 4.59 -2.42 7.38
N GLU A 200 5.86 -2.31 7.02
CA GLU A 200 6.87 -3.36 7.22
C GLU A 200 7.29 -3.49 8.68
N PHE A 201 7.27 -4.72 9.17
CA PHE A 201 7.86 -5.17 10.43
C PHE A 201 9.15 -5.95 10.15
N LEU A 202 10.20 -5.65 10.89
CA LEU A 202 11.51 -6.32 10.73
C LEU A 202 11.66 -7.55 11.61
N GLU A 203 10.89 -7.63 12.71
CA GLU A 203 11.03 -8.67 13.73
C GLU A 203 9.68 -9.26 14.12
N PHE A 204 9.62 -10.57 14.32
CA PHE A 204 8.39 -11.25 14.72
C PHE A 204 7.84 -10.78 16.07
N ASN A 205 8.69 -10.33 16.98
CA ASN A 205 8.28 -9.77 18.26
C ASN A 205 7.38 -8.53 18.16
N GLN A 206 7.40 -7.82 17.02
CA GLN A 206 6.53 -6.68 16.80
C GLN A 206 5.05 -7.09 16.76
N TYR A 207 4.71 -8.32 16.35
CA TYR A 207 3.33 -8.81 16.37
C TYR A 207 2.82 -9.04 17.80
N LEU A 208 3.67 -9.56 18.71
CA LEU A 208 3.31 -9.67 20.12
C LEU A 208 3.02 -8.28 20.70
N ARG A 209 3.93 -7.34 20.46
CA ARG A 209 3.77 -5.96 20.93
C ARG A 209 2.55 -5.28 20.31
N LEU A 210 2.24 -5.55 19.05
CA LEU A 210 1.03 -5.04 18.38
C LEU A 210 -0.23 -5.54 19.11
N GLY A 211 -0.33 -6.82 19.42
CA GLY A 211 -1.45 -7.38 20.17
C GLY A 211 -1.64 -6.70 21.53
N ASP A 212 -0.56 -6.54 22.29
CA ASP A 212 -0.58 -5.88 23.62
C ASP A 212 -1.00 -4.39 23.50
N ILE A 213 -0.64 -3.72 22.41
CA ILE A 213 -1.02 -2.32 22.18
C ILE A 213 -2.49 -2.25 21.79
N LEU A 214 -2.96 -3.09 20.84
CA LEU A 214 -4.35 -3.11 20.41
C LEU A 214 -5.31 -3.38 21.57
N ASP A 215 -4.96 -4.32 22.49
CA ASP A 215 -5.75 -4.57 23.70
C ASP A 215 -5.92 -3.29 24.56
N ARG A 216 -4.87 -2.48 24.72
CA ARG A 216 -4.95 -1.19 25.44
C ARG A 216 -5.86 -0.15 24.75
N PHE A 217 -6.09 -0.30 23.45
CA PHE A 217 -7.00 0.52 22.66
C PHE A 217 -8.40 -0.08 22.53
N ASP A 218 -8.69 -1.17 23.25
CA ASP A 218 -9.93 -1.95 23.15
C ASP A 218 -10.19 -2.41 21.71
N ARG A 219 -9.14 -2.86 21.03
CA ARG A 219 -9.16 -3.36 19.66
C ARG A 219 -8.53 -4.74 19.55
N GLN A 220 -8.86 -5.42 18.49
CA GLN A 220 -8.35 -6.75 18.20
C GLN A 220 -7.76 -6.83 16.79
N LEU A 221 -6.91 -7.84 16.57
CA LEU A 221 -6.51 -8.21 15.23
C LEU A 221 -7.74 -8.71 14.46
N MET A 222 -7.95 -8.19 13.27
CA MET A 222 -8.94 -8.72 12.32
C MET A 222 -8.51 -10.10 11.81
N TRP A 223 -7.21 -10.26 11.51
CA TRP A 223 -6.64 -11.50 11.03
C TRP A 223 -5.14 -11.56 11.32
N GLY A 224 -4.63 -12.76 11.64
CA GLY A 224 -3.22 -13.00 11.93
C GLY A 224 -2.92 -13.14 13.45
N PRO A 225 -1.64 -13.25 13.84
CA PRO A 225 -0.51 -13.35 12.92
C PRO A 225 -0.51 -14.66 12.13
N GLY A 226 0.02 -14.59 10.91
CA GLY A 226 0.18 -15.73 10.02
C GLY A 226 1.34 -15.50 9.05
N ARG A 227 1.51 -16.42 8.08
CA ARG A 227 2.48 -16.29 7.00
C ARG A 227 1.80 -16.55 5.66
N HIS A 228 1.83 -15.58 4.78
CA HIS A 228 1.33 -15.71 3.42
C HIS A 228 2.18 -16.66 2.58
N ARG A 229 1.57 -17.33 1.62
CA ARG A 229 2.29 -18.03 0.56
C ARG A 229 2.69 -17.06 -0.55
N PRO A 230 1.78 -16.20 -1.09
CA PRO A 230 2.20 -15.11 -1.96
C PRO A 230 3.07 -14.11 -1.18
N GLY A 231 4.28 -13.86 -1.66
CA GLY A 231 5.22 -12.95 -1.02
C GLY A 231 5.98 -13.52 0.19
N ASP A 232 5.59 -14.68 0.71
CA ASP A 232 6.27 -15.38 1.83
C ASP A 232 6.42 -14.57 3.13
N ASN A 233 5.69 -13.43 3.25
CA ASN A 233 5.74 -12.54 4.39
C ASN A 233 4.82 -13.00 5.53
N THR A 234 5.22 -12.71 6.77
CA THR A 234 4.30 -12.78 7.92
C THR A 234 3.35 -11.58 7.88
N TYR A 235 2.17 -11.71 8.49
CA TYR A 235 1.13 -10.68 8.46
C TYR A 235 0.32 -10.61 9.74
N ALA A 236 -0.24 -9.45 10.02
CA ALA A 236 -1.36 -9.24 10.92
C ALA A 236 -2.16 -8.02 10.44
N TYR A 237 -3.47 -8.07 10.56
CA TYR A 237 -4.39 -7.01 10.09
C TYR A 237 -5.22 -6.46 11.24
N TYR A 238 -5.44 -5.15 11.23
CA TYR A 238 -6.39 -4.45 12.09
C TYR A 238 -6.98 -3.26 11.34
N THR A 239 -8.01 -2.60 11.89
CA THR A 239 -8.55 -1.35 11.34
C THR A 239 -8.15 -0.17 12.23
N ASP A 240 -7.76 0.95 11.62
CA ASP A 240 -7.49 2.19 12.34
C ASP A 240 -8.80 2.96 12.68
N ALA A 241 -8.67 4.14 13.29
CA ALA A 241 -9.81 4.96 13.71
C ALA A 241 -10.65 5.49 12.54
N SER A 242 -10.15 5.53 11.31
CA SER A 242 -10.91 5.88 10.11
C SER A 242 -11.65 4.67 9.51
N GLY A 243 -11.44 3.48 10.06
CA GLY A 243 -11.89 2.22 9.48
C GLY A 243 -10.99 1.71 8.36
N MET A 244 -9.86 2.34 8.07
CA MET A 244 -8.90 1.86 7.09
C MET A 244 -8.20 0.60 7.59
N MET A 245 -8.16 -0.45 6.76
CA MET A 245 -7.45 -1.68 7.10
C MET A 245 -5.94 -1.49 6.94
N ILE A 246 -5.22 -1.76 8.03
CA ILE A 246 -3.77 -1.74 8.11
C ILE A 246 -3.25 -3.18 8.16
N GLU A 247 -2.32 -3.50 7.29
CA GLU A 247 -1.49 -4.70 7.41
C GLU A 247 -0.16 -4.35 8.08
N CYS A 248 0.25 -5.16 9.02
CA CYS A 248 1.61 -5.20 9.53
C CYS A 248 2.29 -6.40 8.86
N SER A 249 3.20 -6.14 7.92
CA SER A 249 3.81 -7.14 7.05
C SER A 249 5.26 -7.39 7.45
N GLY A 250 5.66 -8.64 7.60
CA GLY A 250 7.07 -9.00 7.71
C GLY A 250 7.79 -8.87 6.36
N VAL A 251 9.11 -9.02 6.39
CA VAL A 251 9.94 -8.94 5.19
C VAL A 251 9.47 -9.95 4.14
N MET A 252 9.25 -9.46 2.93
CA MET A 252 8.83 -10.26 1.78
C MET A 252 9.98 -10.95 1.05
N ALA A 253 9.64 -12.00 0.31
CA ALA A 253 10.53 -12.55 -0.71
C ALA A 253 10.91 -11.51 -1.76
N HIS A 254 12.10 -11.67 -2.34
CA HIS A 254 12.61 -10.82 -3.42
C HIS A 254 12.74 -11.60 -4.72
N ILE A 255 12.47 -10.93 -5.84
CA ILE A 255 12.72 -11.43 -7.19
C ILE A 255 14.23 -11.33 -7.44
N ALA A 256 14.92 -12.47 -7.46
CA ALA A 256 16.38 -12.52 -7.54
C ALA A 256 16.89 -12.09 -8.92
N ASP A 257 16.27 -12.57 -9.98
CA ASP A 257 16.59 -12.21 -11.37
C ASP A 257 15.33 -11.76 -12.12
N ASP A 258 15.30 -10.50 -12.48
CA ASP A 258 14.19 -9.88 -13.19
C ASP A 258 14.10 -10.31 -14.68
N ALA A 259 15.23 -10.69 -15.28
CA ALA A 259 15.27 -11.06 -16.69
C ALA A 259 14.64 -12.46 -16.95
N ASP A 260 14.88 -13.40 -16.06
CA ASP A 260 14.41 -14.79 -16.19
C ASP A 260 13.19 -15.10 -15.32
N PHE A 261 12.61 -14.09 -14.68
CA PHE A 261 11.47 -14.30 -13.80
C PHE A 261 10.19 -14.60 -14.57
N THR A 262 9.55 -15.70 -14.22
CA THR A 262 8.22 -16.09 -14.71
C THR A 262 7.20 -15.96 -13.58
N PRO A 263 6.11 -15.21 -13.78
CA PRO A 263 5.07 -15.04 -12.76
C PRO A 263 4.43 -16.39 -12.38
N ASN A 264 4.21 -16.58 -11.08
CA ASN A 264 3.49 -17.75 -10.60
C ASN A 264 1.98 -17.57 -10.82
N VAL A 265 1.30 -18.68 -11.17
CA VAL A 265 -0.17 -18.72 -11.32
C VAL A 265 -0.74 -19.75 -10.36
N ILE A 266 -1.51 -19.26 -9.38
CA ILE A 266 -2.21 -20.10 -8.40
C ILE A 266 -3.44 -20.69 -9.08
N THR A 267 -3.43 -22.00 -9.31
CA THR A 267 -4.49 -22.71 -10.06
C THR A 267 -5.47 -23.47 -9.17
N ASN A 268 -5.13 -23.73 -7.92
CA ASN A 268 -5.88 -24.61 -7.03
C ASN A 268 -6.97 -23.84 -6.26
N LEU A 269 -8.00 -23.37 -6.99
CA LEU A 269 -9.11 -22.59 -6.44
C LEU A 269 -10.27 -23.47 -5.90
N ASP A 270 -10.22 -24.79 -6.16
CA ASP A 270 -11.36 -25.70 -5.92
C ASP A 270 -11.49 -26.17 -4.46
N ARG A 271 -10.67 -25.63 -3.57
CA ARG A 271 -10.72 -25.99 -2.14
C ARG A 271 -11.09 -24.77 -1.30
N PRO A 272 -12.39 -24.48 -1.12
CA PRO A 272 -12.84 -23.43 -0.20
C PRO A 272 -12.21 -23.64 1.18
N GLY A 273 -11.50 -22.62 1.68
CA GLY A 273 -10.83 -22.71 2.98
C GLY A 273 -9.47 -23.43 2.95
N ASN A 274 -8.89 -23.67 1.78
CA ASN A 274 -7.53 -24.20 1.69
C ASN A 274 -6.51 -23.14 2.12
N VAL A 275 -6.20 -23.15 3.42
CA VAL A 275 -5.18 -22.28 4.04
C VAL A 275 -3.84 -22.39 3.32
N ARG A 276 -3.54 -23.58 2.75
CA ARG A 276 -2.23 -23.86 2.15
C ARG A 276 -1.96 -23.16 0.83
N ASP A 277 -2.98 -22.68 0.12
CA ASP A 277 -2.77 -21.94 -1.14
C ASP A 277 -2.51 -20.46 -0.91
N MET A 278 -3.06 -19.91 0.18
CA MET A 278 -2.86 -18.50 0.55
C MET A 278 -1.93 -18.31 1.74
N ASN A 279 -1.85 -19.30 2.64
CA ASN A 279 -1.02 -19.24 3.84
C ASN A 279 -0.10 -20.46 3.95
N VAL A 280 1.14 -20.23 4.37
CA VAL A 280 2.05 -21.28 4.83
C VAL A 280 1.58 -21.79 6.18
N TRP A 281 1.17 -20.88 7.07
CA TRP A 281 0.54 -21.15 8.35
C TRP A 281 -0.31 -19.95 8.79
N GLY A 282 -1.21 -20.16 9.74
CA GLY A 282 -2.18 -19.19 10.22
C GLY A 282 -3.63 -19.66 9.97
N THR A 283 -4.60 -18.87 10.41
CA THR A 283 -6.02 -19.15 10.18
C THR A 283 -6.44 -18.78 8.76
N PRO A 284 -7.52 -19.38 8.22
CA PRO A 284 -8.14 -18.89 6.99
C PRO A 284 -8.53 -17.42 7.10
N ALA A 285 -8.51 -16.69 5.98
CA ALA A 285 -8.97 -15.32 5.95
C ALA A 285 -10.44 -15.22 6.41
N PRO A 286 -10.78 -14.39 7.40
CA PRO A 286 -12.14 -14.20 7.86
C PRO A 286 -12.99 -13.46 6.80
N ALA A 287 -14.31 -13.56 6.92
CA ALA A 287 -15.23 -12.90 5.99
C ALA A 287 -15.01 -11.38 5.96
N GLU A 288 -14.83 -10.77 7.11
CA GLU A 288 -14.56 -9.33 7.26
C GLU A 288 -13.37 -8.86 6.45
N TRP A 289 -12.28 -9.63 6.39
CA TRP A 289 -11.12 -9.33 5.57
C TRP A 289 -11.42 -9.51 4.07
N ARG A 290 -12.11 -10.59 3.69
CA ARG A 290 -12.40 -10.90 2.28
C ARG A 290 -13.41 -9.95 1.63
N GLU A 291 -14.32 -9.40 2.41
CA GLU A 291 -15.41 -8.52 1.99
C GLU A 291 -15.10 -7.05 2.29
N TYR A 292 -13.90 -6.79 2.84
CA TYR A 292 -13.51 -5.44 3.22
C TYR A 292 -13.44 -4.52 2.00
N PHE A 293 -13.95 -3.31 2.17
CA PHE A 293 -13.96 -2.27 1.16
C PHE A 293 -13.83 -0.89 1.82
N HIS A 294 -12.83 -0.11 1.41
CA HIS A 294 -12.71 1.29 1.76
C HIS A 294 -12.83 2.12 0.47
N PRO A 295 -13.79 3.08 0.37
CA PRO A 295 -14.06 3.77 -0.89
C PRO A 295 -12.88 4.64 -1.33
N PHE A 296 -12.76 4.86 -2.65
CA PHE A 296 -11.94 5.93 -3.19
C PHE A 296 -12.76 7.23 -3.24
N ALA A 297 -12.10 8.36 -2.96
CA ALA A 297 -12.67 9.68 -3.17
C ALA A 297 -13.08 9.85 -4.65
N THR A 298 -14.29 10.35 -4.86
CA THR A 298 -14.77 10.62 -6.22
C THR A 298 -13.82 11.57 -6.97
N LEU A 299 -13.62 11.31 -8.26
CA LEU A 299 -12.91 12.24 -9.14
C LEU A 299 -13.84 13.41 -9.40
N GLY A 300 -13.51 14.58 -8.88
CA GLY A 300 -14.21 15.81 -9.15
C GLY A 300 -14.05 16.26 -10.61
#